data_51a948c2cba20f7dd054ca436351f114
#
_entry.id   51a948c2cba20f7dd054ca436351f114
#
_cell.length_a   1.000
_cell.length_b   1.000
_cell.length_c   1.000
_cell.angle_alpha   90.00
_cell.angle_beta   90.00
_cell.angle_gamma   90.00
#
_symmetry.space_group_name_H-M   'P 1'
#
loop_
_entity.id
_entity.type
_entity.pdbx_description
1 polymer ?
#
loop_
_entity_poly.entity_id
_entity_poly.type
_entity_poly.pdbx_seq_one_letter_code
_entity_poly.pdbx_strand_id
1 'polypeptide(L)'
;MESGRRKGLSGVLSSLSLLCVILDLQLDGVLGATHVEIEQHLEMGRKLLAAGQLAEALSHYHSAVEGDSKNYLTYYKRAAVFLAMGKSKSALPDLTRAIQLKPDFLAARLQRGNILLKQGNTQEAREDFEAVLQRSPDQDEARDQLMRANELDELQEEAHAAHHRGDYSTTITVLDRVVELSPWDPESRELRAECYIRLGDPRKAIQDLTPTTRLRNDNRAAFLKLSTLHYSLGEHQESLGHIRDCLKLDQDDKECFSHYKQVKKLSKQLDSAEEHIQEERYQEAIDKYESVMRTEPNVPYYTNKAKERICFCLVKNKMPAMAIDICSEAHQRDPRNINILRDRAEAFILNQDYEKGVEDYQEAREFDMENNEIREGLERAQKLLKLSRKRDYYKILGVNRSANKQEIIKAYRKLAQQWHPDNFREESEKKEAEKRFIDIASAKEVLTDPEMRQKFDSGEDPLDPESQQGGGSQGGQGWPFHFNPFESGGNYHFKFHH
;
A
#
# COMPACT_ATOMS: atom_id res chain seq x y z
N MET A 1 71.80 -7.42 -86.53
CA MET A 1 71.60 -7.77 -85.12
C MET A 1 70.67 -6.76 -84.54
N GLU A 2 69.44 -7.15 -84.37
CA GLU A 2 68.42 -6.55 -83.45
C GLU A 2 67.05 -7.04 -83.94
N SER A 3 66.61 -8.13 -83.41
CA SER A 3 65.26 -8.61 -83.57
C SER A 3 64.93 -9.48 -82.33
N GLY A 4 64.22 -9.00 -81.43
CA GLY A 4 63.78 -9.87 -80.32
C GLY A 4 63.52 -9.12 -79.01
N ARG A 5 62.42 -8.32 -78.93
CA ARG A 5 61.75 -7.98 -77.66
C ARG A 5 60.47 -7.13 -77.86
N ARG A 6 59.43 -7.75 -78.43
CA ARG A 6 58.07 -7.12 -78.42
C ARG A 6 56.94 -8.21 -78.44
N LYS A 7 57.07 -9.26 -77.68
CA LYS A 7 55.96 -10.25 -77.53
C LYS A 7 55.57 -10.56 -76.06
N GLY A 8 56.11 -9.82 -75.06
CA GLY A 8 55.84 -10.16 -73.70
C GLY A 8 54.83 -9.20 -72.95
N LEU A 9 54.49 -8.03 -73.56
CA LEU A 9 53.66 -7.04 -72.83
C LEU A 9 52.16 -7.10 -73.11
N SER A 10 51.71 -7.66 -74.21
CA SER A 10 50.27 -7.73 -74.55
C SER A 10 49.54 -8.86 -73.87
N GLY A 11 50.24 -9.95 -73.49
CA GLY A 11 49.64 -11.09 -72.76
C GLY A 11 49.40 -10.79 -71.26
N VAL A 12 50.28 -9.97 -70.67
CA VAL A 12 50.15 -9.64 -69.23
C VAL A 12 49.04 -8.61 -69.00
N LEU A 13 48.81 -7.64 -69.90
CA LEU A 13 47.74 -6.67 -69.84
C LEU A 13 46.36 -7.32 -70.06
N SER A 14 46.24 -8.36 -70.91
CA SER A 14 44.97 -9.08 -71.09
C SER A 14 44.62 -9.98 -69.92
N SER A 15 45.63 -10.58 -69.28
CA SER A 15 45.38 -11.38 -68.05
C SER A 15 45.08 -10.55 -66.82
N LEU A 16 45.64 -9.32 -66.67
CA LEU A 16 45.30 -8.43 -65.58
C LEU A 16 43.88 -7.83 -65.74
N SER A 17 43.47 -7.49 -66.99
CA SER A 17 42.10 -7.00 -67.21
C SER A 17 41.05 -8.11 -67.01
N LEU A 18 41.36 -9.36 -67.35
CA LEU A 18 40.48 -10.49 -67.07
C LEU A 18 40.40 -10.80 -65.56
N LEU A 19 41.52 -10.66 -64.85
CA LEU A 19 41.55 -10.81 -63.40
C LEU A 19 40.76 -9.70 -62.67
N CYS A 20 40.82 -8.42 -63.10
CA CYS A 20 40.01 -7.35 -62.60
C CYS A 20 38.51 -7.55 -62.86
N VAL A 21 38.14 -8.02 -64.07
CA VAL A 21 36.73 -8.31 -64.39
C VAL A 21 36.23 -9.54 -63.62
N ILE A 22 37.07 -10.53 -63.34
CA ILE A 22 36.69 -11.67 -62.51
C ILE A 22 36.62 -11.26 -61.03
N LEU A 23 37.51 -10.36 -60.56
CA LEU A 23 37.43 -9.79 -59.21
C LEU A 23 36.22 -8.87 -59.01
N ASP A 24 35.88 -8.05 -60.02
CA ASP A 24 34.66 -7.21 -59.97
C ASP A 24 33.40 -8.08 -60.01
N LEU A 25 33.38 -9.17 -60.87
CA LEU A 25 32.27 -10.14 -60.87
C LEU A 25 32.18 -10.95 -59.57
N GLN A 26 33.30 -11.17 -58.84
CA GLN A 26 33.30 -11.87 -57.58
C GLN A 26 32.96 -10.91 -56.42
N LEU A 27 33.32 -9.65 -56.54
CA LEU A 27 32.93 -8.62 -55.53
C LEU A 27 31.45 -8.24 -55.63
N ASP A 28 30.88 -8.18 -56.84
CA ASP A 28 29.43 -7.97 -57.01
C ASP A 28 28.60 -9.17 -56.56
N GLY A 29 29.18 -10.39 -56.57
CA GLY A 29 28.54 -11.62 -56.10
C GLY A 29 28.60 -11.85 -54.58
N VAL A 30 29.43 -11.07 -53.86
CA VAL A 30 29.64 -11.24 -52.40
C VAL A 30 28.92 -10.18 -51.57
N LEU A 31 28.35 -9.14 -52.17
CA LEU A 31 27.78 -7.99 -51.45
C LEU A 31 26.26 -7.78 -51.57
N GLY A 32 25.51 -8.70 -52.17
CA GLY A 32 24.05 -8.63 -52.21
C GLY A 32 23.42 -10.01 -52.20
N ALA A 33 22.49 -10.27 -51.31
CA ALA A 33 21.63 -11.44 -51.39
C ALA A 33 21.02 -11.50 -52.81
N THR A 34 21.03 -12.65 -53.44
CA THR A 34 20.41 -12.79 -54.76
C THR A 34 18.91 -12.52 -54.66
N HIS A 35 18.31 -12.03 -55.75
CA HIS A 35 16.85 -11.79 -55.78
C HIS A 35 16.06 -13.04 -55.37
N VAL A 36 16.59 -14.24 -55.69
CA VAL A 36 15.98 -15.51 -55.30
C VAL A 36 16.04 -15.75 -53.79
N GLU A 37 17.13 -15.40 -53.12
CA GLU A 37 17.26 -15.51 -51.66
C GLU A 37 16.32 -14.54 -50.93
N ILE A 38 16.19 -13.31 -51.44
CA ILE A 38 15.26 -12.31 -50.90
C ILE A 38 13.81 -12.82 -50.99
N GLU A 39 13.41 -13.36 -52.16
CA GLU A 39 12.07 -13.94 -52.33
C GLU A 39 11.83 -15.16 -51.41
N GLN A 40 12.85 -16.01 -51.19
CA GLN A 40 12.76 -17.10 -50.23
C GLN A 40 12.55 -16.60 -48.80
N HIS A 41 13.27 -15.56 -48.39
CA HIS A 41 13.07 -14.93 -47.08
C HIS A 41 11.67 -14.31 -46.95
N LEU A 42 11.17 -13.63 -47.97
CA LEU A 42 9.81 -13.05 -47.96
C LEU A 42 8.73 -14.12 -47.85
N GLU A 43 8.85 -15.22 -48.60
CA GLU A 43 7.89 -16.33 -48.57
C GLU A 43 7.93 -17.07 -47.21
N MET A 44 9.15 -17.33 -46.69
CA MET A 44 9.30 -17.96 -45.38
C MET A 44 8.75 -17.07 -44.26
N GLY A 45 9.07 -15.75 -44.27
CA GLY A 45 8.53 -14.80 -43.35
C GLY A 45 6.99 -14.76 -43.36
N ARG A 46 6.39 -14.86 -44.58
CA ARG A 46 4.93 -14.92 -44.73
C ARG A 46 4.33 -16.18 -44.09
N LYS A 47 4.93 -17.35 -44.32
CA LYS A 47 4.48 -18.63 -43.75
C LYS A 47 4.59 -18.64 -42.24
N LEU A 48 5.72 -18.16 -41.70
CA LEU A 48 5.95 -18.08 -40.25
C LEU A 48 5.01 -17.08 -39.55
N LEU A 49 4.74 -15.92 -40.19
CA LEU A 49 3.76 -14.97 -39.67
C LEU A 49 2.36 -15.59 -39.62
N ALA A 50 1.95 -16.31 -40.68
CA ALA A 50 0.66 -17.02 -40.72
C ALA A 50 0.57 -18.13 -39.65
N ALA A 51 1.72 -18.75 -39.30
CA ALA A 51 1.83 -19.76 -38.26
C ALA A 51 1.95 -19.17 -36.84
N GLY A 52 1.99 -17.84 -36.68
CA GLY A 52 2.17 -17.16 -35.38
C GLY A 52 3.61 -17.20 -34.84
N GLN A 53 4.58 -17.69 -35.62
CA GLN A 53 6.02 -17.75 -35.28
C GLN A 53 6.67 -16.37 -35.52
N LEU A 54 6.30 -15.39 -34.71
CA LEU A 54 6.59 -13.96 -34.93
C LEU A 54 8.09 -13.63 -34.89
N ALA A 55 8.85 -14.25 -33.98
CA ALA A 55 10.30 -14.01 -33.86
C ALA A 55 11.09 -14.51 -35.08
N GLU A 56 10.76 -15.69 -35.59
CA GLU A 56 11.36 -16.27 -36.75
C GLU A 56 10.95 -15.52 -38.02
N ALA A 57 9.67 -15.16 -38.15
CA ALA A 57 9.18 -14.31 -39.24
C ALA A 57 9.94 -12.96 -39.28
N LEU A 58 10.18 -12.34 -38.11
CA LEU A 58 10.94 -11.10 -37.99
C LEU A 58 12.37 -11.24 -38.50
N SER A 59 13.06 -12.36 -38.15
CA SER A 59 14.41 -12.64 -38.63
C SER A 59 14.47 -12.71 -40.17
N HIS A 60 13.52 -13.43 -40.78
CA HIS A 60 13.44 -13.51 -42.24
C HIS A 60 13.15 -12.16 -42.91
N TYR A 61 12.27 -11.34 -42.34
CA TYR A 61 12.05 -9.98 -42.87
C TYR A 61 13.23 -9.04 -42.62
N HIS A 62 14.04 -9.22 -41.57
CA HIS A 62 15.31 -8.50 -41.41
C HIS A 62 16.26 -8.81 -42.59
N SER A 63 16.51 -10.08 -42.86
CA SER A 63 17.36 -10.50 -43.98
C SER A 63 16.84 -10.00 -45.32
N ALA A 64 15.51 -9.99 -45.53
CA ALA A 64 14.93 -9.48 -46.75
C ALA A 64 15.08 -7.95 -46.90
N VAL A 65 15.02 -7.17 -45.82
CA VAL A 65 15.30 -5.71 -45.83
C VAL A 65 16.77 -5.41 -46.07
N GLU A 66 17.67 -6.21 -45.50
CA GLU A 66 19.12 -6.09 -45.73
C GLU A 66 19.50 -6.39 -47.20
N GLY A 67 18.82 -7.40 -47.78
CA GLY A 67 19.03 -7.76 -49.19
C GLY A 67 18.47 -6.76 -50.22
N ASP A 68 17.30 -6.12 -49.88
CA ASP A 68 16.69 -5.10 -50.75
C ASP A 68 16.10 -3.94 -49.88
N SER A 69 16.94 -2.96 -49.66
CA SER A 69 16.59 -1.77 -48.87
C SER A 69 15.68 -0.76 -49.61
N LYS A 70 15.31 -1.05 -50.88
CA LYS A 70 14.44 -0.19 -51.69
C LYS A 70 13.02 -0.77 -51.83
N ASN A 71 12.77 -1.95 -51.32
CA ASN A 71 11.47 -2.60 -51.41
C ASN A 71 10.54 -2.14 -50.27
N TYR A 72 9.62 -1.21 -50.57
CA TYR A 72 8.66 -0.67 -49.62
C TYR A 72 7.78 -1.76 -48.99
N LEU A 73 7.45 -2.83 -49.70
CA LEU A 73 6.59 -3.90 -49.25
C LEU A 73 7.23 -4.73 -48.14
N THR A 74 8.54 -4.90 -48.20
CA THR A 74 9.30 -5.65 -47.18
C THR A 74 9.25 -4.90 -45.81
N TYR A 75 9.46 -3.60 -45.83
CA TYR A 75 9.29 -2.75 -44.63
C TYR A 75 7.87 -2.85 -44.08
N TYR A 76 6.86 -2.76 -44.95
CA TYR A 76 5.47 -2.85 -44.51
C TYR A 76 5.15 -4.21 -43.85
N LYS A 77 5.65 -5.32 -44.45
CA LYS A 77 5.48 -6.67 -43.87
C LYS A 77 6.24 -6.82 -42.55
N ARG A 78 7.44 -6.25 -42.41
CA ARG A 78 8.19 -6.27 -41.16
C ARG A 78 7.47 -5.43 -40.07
N ALA A 79 6.91 -4.28 -40.43
CA ALA A 79 6.08 -3.49 -39.56
C ALA A 79 4.86 -4.28 -39.06
N ALA A 80 4.20 -5.05 -39.93
CA ALA A 80 3.08 -5.92 -39.54
C ALA A 80 3.50 -6.96 -38.49
N VAL A 81 4.68 -7.53 -38.59
CA VAL A 81 5.22 -8.47 -37.58
C VAL A 81 5.47 -7.73 -36.25
N PHE A 82 6.09 -6.54 -36.31
CA PHE A 82 6.29 -5.73 -35.10
C PHE A 82 4.97 -5.40 -34.39
N LEU A 83 3.92 -5.08 -35.18
CA LEU A 83 2.58 -4.80 -34.61
C LEU A 83 1.97 -6.06 -33.99
N ALA A 84 2.09 -7.21 -34.64
CA ALA A 84 1.63 -8.48 -34.08
C ALA A 84 2.37 -8.85 -32.78
N MET A 85 3.63 -8.41 -32.60
CA MET A 85 4.42 -8.56 -31.39
C MET A 85 4.12 -7.48 -30.33
N GLY A 86 3.22 -6.53 -30.58
CA GLY A 86 2.95 -5.38 -29.71
C GLY A 86 4.06 -4.32 -29.70
N LYS A 87 4.99 -4.36 -30.67
CA LYS A 87 6.16 -3.46 -30.76
C LYS A 87 5.87 -2.26 -31.70
N SER A 88 4.88 -1.45 -31.38
CA SER A 88 4.45 -0.31 -32.20
C SER A 88 5.58 0.70 -32.50
N LYS A 89 6.46 0.94 -31.50
CA LYS A 89 7.65 1.81 -31.69
C LYS A 89 8.60 1.31 -32.78
N SER A 90 8.76 0.02 -32.91
CA SER A 90 9.60 -0.58 -33.95
C SER A 90 8.92 -0.62 -35.34
N ALA A 91 7.57 -0.61 -35.35
CA ALA A 91 6.81 -0.61 -36.60
C ALA A 91 6.79 0.78 -37.25
N LEU A 92 6.78 1.88 -36.49
CA LEU A 92 6.71 3.25 -37.02
C LEU A 92 7.82 3.61 -38.01
N PRO A 93 9.12 3.37 -37.73
CA PRO A 93 10.20 3.65 -38.67
C PRO A 93 10.03 2.86 -40.00
N ASP A 94 9.57 1.63 -39.92
CA ASP A 94 9.36 0.77 -41.12
C ASP A 94 8.18 1.31 -41.94
N LEU A 95 7.05 1.66 -41.33
CA LEU A 95 5.93 2.28 -42.03
C LEU A 95 6.34 3.61 -42.68
N THR A 96 7.09 4.42 -41.96
CA THR A 96 7.62 5.71 -42.47
C THR A 96 8.55 5.44 -43.68
N ARG A 97 9.42 4.43 -43.62
CA ARG A 97 10.29 4.10 -44.72
C ARG A 97 9.52 3.54 -45.93
N ALA A 98 8.50 2.73 -45.69
CA ALA A 98 7.61 2.25 -46.76
C ALA A 98 6.89 3.41 -47.48
N ILE A 99 6.40 4.42 -46.75
CA ILE A 99 5.76 5.61 -47.29
C ILE A 99 6.77 6.49 -48.06
N GLN A 100 8.00 6.64 -47.56
CA GLN A 100 9.05 7.38 -48.26
C GLN A 100 9.41 6.71 -49.63
N LEU A 101 9.46 5.39 -49.66
CA LEU A 101 9.75 4.64 -50.88
C LEU A 101 8.58 4.60 -51.87
N LYS A 102 7.34 4.61 -51.33
CA LYS A 102 6.10 4.60 -52.12
C LYS A 102 5.08 5.50 -51.47
N PRO A 103 5.05 6.83 -51.80
CA PRO A 103 4.15 7.82 -51.15
C PRO A 103 2.67 7.58 -51.32
N ASP A 104 2.26 6.81 -52.35
CA ASP A 104 0.90 6.42 -52.65
C ASP A 104 0.50 5.07 -52.03
N PHE A 105 1.30 4.51 -51.15
CA PHE A 105 0.97 3.26 -50.45
C PHE A 105 0.00 3.51 -49.29
N LEU A 106 -1.29 3.53 -49.58
CA LEU A 106 -2.35 3.91 -48.68
C LEU A 106 -2.45 3.02 -47.45
N ALA A 107 -2.20 1.72 -47.57
CA ALA A 107 -2.24 0.78 -46.43
C ALA A 107 -1.19 1.11 -45.36
N ALA A 108 0.01 1.54 -45.77
CA ALA A 108 1.06 1.95 -44.83
C ALA A 108 0.70 3.26 -44.15
N ARG A 109 0.11 4.22 -44.87
CA ARG A 109 -0.37 5.49 -44.28
C ARG A 109 -1.48 5.24 -43.24
N LEU A 110 -2.49 4.42 -43.59
CA LEU A 110 -3.56 4.10 -42.68
C LEU A 110 -3.05 3.45 -41.39
N GLN A 111 -2.15 2.48 -41.52
CA GLN A 111 -1.53 1.83 -40.34
C GLN A 111 -0.68 2.80 -39.52
N ARG A 112 0.12 3.68 -40.18
CA ARG A 112 0.93 4.68 -39.47
C ARG A 112 0.05 5.67 -38.74
N GLY A 113 -0.97 6.23 -39.40
CA GLY A 113 -1.95 7.13 -38.81
C GLY A 113 -2.64 6.51 -37.57
N ASN A 114 -3.05 5.25 -37.66
CA ASN A 114 -3.64 4.51 -36.53
C ASN A 114 -2.71 4.39 -35.31
N ILE A 115 -1.41 4.19 -35.54
CA ILE A 115 -0.41 4.13 -34.45
C ILE A 115 -0.21 5.52 -33.85
N LEU A 116 -0.03 6.54 -34.71
CA LEU A 116 0.18 7.92 -34.30
C LEU A 116 -1.00 8.43 -33.49
N LEU A 117 -2.24 8.15 -33.90
CA LEU A 117 -3.44 8.48 -33.16
C LEU A 117 -3.44 7.87 -31.75
N LYS A 118 -3.12 6.57 -31.64
CA LYS A 118 -3.01 5.90 -30.34
C LYS A 118 -1.90 6.48 -29.44
N GLN A 119 -0.90 7.12 -30.03
CA GLN A 119 0.19 7.82 -29.32
C GLN A 119 -0.11 9.27 -28.99
N GLY A 120 -1.28 9.80 -29.39
CA GLY A 120 -1.67 11.17 -29.18
C GLY A 120 -1.14 12.17 -30.24
N ASN A 121 -0.45 11.68 -31.29
CA ASN A 121 0.12 12.52 -32.35
C ASN A 121 -0.95 12.82 -33.40
N THR A 122 -1.88 13.72 -33.06
CA THR A 122 -3.06 14.03 -33.88
C THR A 122 -2.72 14.64 -35.24
N GLN A 123 -1.75 15.56 -35.28
CA GLN A 123 -1.36 16.26 -36.50
C GLN A 123 -0.82 15.30 -37.57
N GLU A 124 0.16 14.47 -37.23
CA GLU A 124 0.76 13.52 -38.15
C GLU A 124 -0.24 12.42 -38.56
N ALA A 125 -1.14 12.03 -37.64
CA ALA A 125 -2.20 11.06 -37.93
C ALA A 125 -3.19 11.63 -38.96
N ARG A 126 -3.63 12.88 -38.80
CA ARG A 126 -4.51 13.58 -39.75
C ARG A 126 -3.91 13.64 -41.14
N GLU A 127 -2.63 14.04 -41.27
CA GLU A 127 -1.93 14.07 -42.56
C GLU A 127 -1.98 12.75 -43.29
N ASP A 128 -1.80 11.64 -42.58
CA ASP A 128 -1.88 10.31 -43.17
C ASP A 128 -3.31 9.96 -43.57
N PHE A 129 -4.33 10.19 -42.73
CA PHE A 129 -5.73 9.89 -43.07
C PHE A 129 -6.25 10.76 -44.22
N GLU A 130 -5.92 12.05 -44.25
CA GLU A 130 -6.27 12.96 -45.34
C GLU A 130 -5.63 12.51 -46.66
N ALA A 131 -4.35 12.11 -46.65
CA ALA A 131 -3.70 11.58 -47.84
C ALA A 131 -4.33 10.27 -48.35
N VAL A 132 -4.88 9.45 -47.45
CA VAL A 132 -5.67 8.27 -47.83
C VAL A 132 -6.99 8.69 -48.47
N LEU A 133 -7.75 9.59 -47.88
CA LEU A 133 -9.03 10.07 -48.36
C LEU A 133 -8.95 10.86 -49.67
N GLN A 134 -7.85 11.58 -49.91
CA GLN A 134 -7.59 12.24 -51.19
C GLN A 134 -7.52 11.26 -52.37
N ARG A 135 -7.02 10.01 -52.10
CA ARG A 135 -6.90 8.95 -53.16
C ARG A 135 -8.09 7.99 -53.17
N SER A 136 -8.67 7.78 -52.00
CA SER A 136 -9.79 6.85 -51.80
C SER A 136 -10.88 7.51 -50.91
N PRO A 137 -11.73 8.39 -51.48
CA PRO A 137 -12.75 9.12 -50.70
C PRO A 137 -13.76 8.23 -50.01
N ASP A 138 -13.96 7.02 -50.49
CA ASP A 138 -14.97 6.06 -49.98
C ASP A 138 -14.38 5.15 -48.86
N GLN A 139 -13.16 5.42 -48.35
CA GLN A 139 -12.59 4.63 -47.31
C GLN A 139 -13.11 5.03 -45.94
N ASP A 140 -14.15 4.34 -45.48
CA ASP A 140 -14.85 4.66 -44.22
C ASP A 140 -13.92 4.62 -42.99
N GLU A 141 -13.00 3.61 -42.93
CA GLU A 141 -12.04 3.53 -41.83
C GLU A 141 -11.17 4.80 -41.69
N ALA A 142 -10.66 5.32 -42.81
CA ALA A 142 -9.85 6.54 -42.78
C ALA A 142 -10.66 7.77 -42.36
N ARG A 143 -11.95 7.82 -42.77
CA ARG A 143 -12.85 8.90 -42.39
C ARG A 143 -13.16 8.88 -40.89
N ASP A 144 -13.46 7.70 -40.34
CA ASP A 144 -13.72 7.51 -38.91
C ASP A 144 -12.51 7.84 -38.05
N GLN A 145 -11.30 7.42 -38.49
CA GLN A 145 -10.07 7.73 -37.77
C GLN A 145 -9.72 9.23 -37.85
N LEU A 146 -10.00 9.91 -38.96
CA LEU A 146 -9.82 11.36 -39.08
C LEU A 146 -10.76 12.11 -38.13
N MET A 147 -12.02 11.69 -38.00
CA MET A 147 -12.95 12.28 -37.03
C MET A 147 -12.44 12.10 -35.60
N ARG A 148 -11.95 10.90 -35.24
CA ARG A 148 -11.34 10.65 -33.93
C ARG A 148 -10.09 11.46 -33.67
N ALA A 149 -9.28 11.71 -34.71
CA ALA A 149 -8.08 12.54 -34.58
C ALA A 149 -8.45 14.01 -34.28
N ASN A 150 -9.52 14.51 -34.91
CA ASN A 150 -10.02 15.84 -34.61
C ASN A 150 -10.64 15.93 -33.20
N GLU A 151 -11.47 14.96 -32.81
CA GLU A 151 -12.01 14.85 -31.45
C GLU A 151 -10.88 14.84 -30.41
N LEU A 152 -9.83 14.06 -30.65
CA LEU A 152 -8.68 13.96 -29.72
C LEU A 152 -7.93 15.29 -29.58
N ASP A 153 -7.73 16.00 -30.70
CA ASP A 153 -7.05 17.29 -30.73
C ASP A 153 -7.80 18.34 -29.88
N GLU A 154 -9.13 18.45 -30.10
CA GLU A 154 -10.01 19.34 -29.33
C GLU A 154 -10.00 18.99 -27.83
N LEU A 155 -10.06 17.70 -27.47
CA LEU A 155 -10.02 17.24 -26.08
C LEU A 155 -8.67 17.51 -25.41
N GLN A 156 -7.55 17.34 -26.13
CA GLN A 156 -6.24 17.67 -25.60
C GLN A 156 -6.11 19.16 -25.31
N GLU A 157 -6.58 20.05 -26.20
CA GLU A 157 -6.61 21.48 -25.97
C GLU A 157 -7.49 21.85 -24.77
N GLU A 158 -8.69 21.27 -24.67
CA GLU A 158 -9.59 21.47 -23.53
C GLU A 158 -8.96 21.03 -22.21
N ALA A 159 -8.33 19.84 -22.18
CA ALA A 159 -7.63 19.34 -21.00
C ALA A 159 -6.52 20.26 -20.52
N HIS A 160 -5.69 20.74 -21.46
CA HIS A 160 -4.62 21.71 -21.15
C HIS A 160 -5.20 23.04 -20.64
N ALA A 161 -6.25 23.54 -21.26
CA ALA A 161 -6.91 24.78 -20.83
C ALA A 161 -7.54 24.64 -19.43
N ALA A 162 -8.19 23.53 -19.13
CA ALA A 162 -8.74 23.24 -17.80
C ALA A 162 -7.62 23.12 -16.75
N HIS A 163 -6.54 22.41 -17.07
CA HIS A 163 -5.39 22.26 -16.19
C HIS A 163 -4.74 23.62 -15.86
N HIS A 164 -4.55 24.49 -16.84
CA HIS A 164 -4.01 25.84 -16.63
C HIS A 164 -4.89 26.71 -15.72
N ARG A 165 -6.20 26.49 -15.72
CA ARG A 165 -7.14 27.17 -14.80
C ARG A 165 -7.14 26.55 -13.39
N GLY A 166 -6.41 25.44 -13.18
CA GLY A 166 -6.40 24.69 -11.91
C GLY A 166 -7.66 23.84 -11.68
N ASP A 167 -8.47 23.64 -12.71
CA ASP A 167 -9.66 22.79 -12.65
C ASP A 167 -9.25 21.33 -12.91
N TYR A 168 -8.67 20.71 -11.90
CA TYR A 168 -8.14 19.35 -12.00
C TYR A 168 -9.25 18.29 -12.17
N SER A 169 -10.44 18.56 -11.68
CA SER A 169 -11.58 17.63 -11.79
C SER A 169 -12.07 17.54 -13.23
N THR A 170 -12.32 18.68 -13.88
CA THR A 170 -12.67 18.74 -15.30
C THR A 170 -11.54 18.19 -16.17
N THR A 171 -10.27 18.53 -15.85
CA THR A 171 -9.11 18.00 -16.57
C THR A 171 -9.10 16.46 -16.58
N ILE A 172 -9.36 15.82 -15.44
CA ILE A 172 -9.41 14.35 -15.35
C ILE A 172 -10.54 13.79 -16.22
N THR A 173 -11.73 14.38 -16.15
CA THR A 173 -12.90 13.92 -16.93
C THR A 173 -12.61 13.97 -18.44
N VAL A 174 -12.00 15.05 -18.93
CA VAL A 174 -11.61 15.18 -20.34
C VAL A 174 -10.49 14.19 -20.69
N LEU A 175 -9.48 14.06 -19.83
CA LEU A 175 -8.36 13.12 -20.05
C LEU A 175 -8.79 11.65 -19.98
N ASP A 176 -9.88 11.31 -19.31
CA ASP A 176 -10.44 9.95 -19.36
C ASP A 176 -10.79 9.57 -20.81
N ARG A 177 -11.44 10.48 -21.53
CA ARG A 177 -11.77 10.29 -22.94
C ARG A 177 -10.54 10.34 -23.84
N VAL A 178 -9.59 11.23 -23.57
CA VAL A 178 -8.30 11.28 -24.28
C VAL A 178 -7.56 9.96 -24.20
N VAL A 179 -7.45 9.36 -23.02
CA VAL A 179 -6.74 8.08 -22.81
C VAL A 179 -7.46 6.90 -23.45
N GLU A 180 -8.79 6.95 -23.60
CA GLU A 180 -9.55 5.95 -24.38
C GLU A 180 -9.18 6.02 -25.87
N LEU A 181 -9.09 7.23 -26.44
CA LEU A 181 -8.75 7.44 -27.84
C LEU A 181 -7.27 7.21 -28.12
N SER A 182 -6.40 7.62 -27.19
CA SER A 182 -4.93 7.54 -27.30
C SER A 182 -4.31 6.77 -26.13
N PRO A 183 -4.49 5.44 -26.06
CA PRO A 183 -4.06 4.64 -24.90
C PRO A 183 -2.53 4.56 -24.75
N TRP A 184 -1.77 4.93 -25.75
CA TRP A 184 -0.29 4.91 -25.75
C TRP A 184 0.32 6.30 -25.63
N ASP A 185 -0.48 7.30 -25.32
CA ASP A 185 -0.01 8.65 -25.05
C ASP A 185 0.50 8.77 -23.59
N PRO A 186 1.82 8.93 -23.38
CA PRO A 186 2.35 9.11 -22.04
C PRO A 186 2.07 10.50 -21.47
N GLU A 187 1.96 11.55 -22.31
CA GLU A 187 1.80 12.93 -21.86
C GLU A 187 0.44 13.16 -21.22
N SER A 188 -0.64 12.68 -21.85
CA SER A 188 -1.98 12.74 -21.30
C SER A 188 -2.10 11.96 -19.99
N ARG A 189 -1.45 10.79 -19.86
CA ARG A 189 -1.41 10.04 -18.61
C ARG A 189 -0.64 10.78 -17.51
N GLU A 190 0.49 11.38 -17.84
CA GLU A 190 1.29 12.16 -16.89
C GLU A 190 0.53 13.40 -16.40
N LEU A 191 -0.19 14.07 -17.29
CA LEU A 191 -1.03 15.21 -16.95
C LEU A 191 -2.19 14.80 -16.03
N ARG A 192 -2.86 13.65 -16.32
CA ARG A 192 -3.92 13.12 -15.47
C ARG A 192 -3.39 12.69 -14.11
N ALA A 193 -2.23 12.05 -14.07
CA ALA A 193 -1.55 11.69 -12.83
C ALA A 193 -1.21 12.93 -11.98
N GLU A 194 -0.78 14.02 -12.60
CA GLU A 194 -0.55 15.27 -11.88
C GLU A 194 -1.84 15.82 -11.25
N CYS A 195 -2.95 15.77 -11.98
CA CYS A 195 -4.26 16.16 -11.44
C CYS A 195 -4.66 15.28 -10.24
N TYR A 196 -4.46 13.96 -10.31
CA TYR A 196 -4.71 13.06 -9.19
C TYR A 196 -3.82 13.39 -7.98
N ILE A 197 -2.55 13.74 -8.18
CA ILE A 197 -1.65 14.16 -7.09
C ILE A 197 -2.20 15.42 -6.42
N ARG A 198 -2.64 16.42 -7.22
CA ARG A 198 -3.20 17.68 -6.70
C ARG A 198 -4.51 17.48 -5.91
N LEU A 199 -5.31 16.49 -6.29
CA LEU A 199 -6.54 16.12 -5.58
C LEU A 199 -6.32 15.14 -4.41
N GLY A 200 -5.08 14.72 -4.16
CA GLY A 200 -4.75 13.83 -3.03
C GLY A 200 -5.06 12.36 -3.28
N ASP A 201 -5.12 11.90 -4.55
CA ASP A 201 -5.28 10.50 -4.91
C ASP A 201 -4.00 9.91 -5.51
N PRO A 202 -2.98 9.59 -4.67
CA PRO A 202 -1.71 9.08 -5.15
C PRO A 202 -1.81 7.70 -5.82
N ARG A 203 -2.82 6.88 -5.46
CA ARG A 203 -2.97 5.54 -6.05
C ARG A 203 -3.38 5.59 -7.51
N LYS A 204 -4.31 6.48 -7.87
CA LYS A 204 -4.69 6.69 -9.27
C LYS A 204 -3.53 7.31 -10.07
N ALA A 205 -2.79 8.22 -9.47
CA ALA A 205 -1.59 8.77 -10.10
C ALA A 205 -0.54 7.69 -10.42
N ILE A 206 -0.32 6.73 -9.52
CA ILE A 206 0.57 5.58 -9.76
C ILE A 206 0.06 4.71 -10.91
N GLN A 207 -1.26 4.47 -11.00
CA GLN A 207 -1.86 3.69 -12.08
C GLN A 207 -1.62 4.33 -13.46
N ASP A 208 -1.65 5.65 -13.55
CA ASP A 208 -1.37 6.38 -14.79
C ASP A 208 0.12 6.47 -15.12
N LEU A 209 0.97 6.69 -14.12
CA LEU A 209 2.43 6.82 -14.34
C LEU A 209 3.12 5.49 -14.66
N THR A 210 2.64 4.37 -14.12
CA THR A 210 3.28 3.06 -14.32
C THR A 210 3.38 2.68 -15.81
N PRO A 211 2.33 2.79 -16.65
CA PRO A 211 2.44 2.53 -18.08
C PRO A 211 3.41 3.49 -18.79
N THR A 212 3.55 4.74 -18.33
CA THR A 212 4.40 5.74 -19.00
C THR A 212 5.87 5.35 -18.99
N THR A 213 6.33 4.65 -17.96
CA THR A 213 7.72 4.14 -17.89
C THR A 213 8.03 3.07 -18.97
N ARG A 214 7.01 2.38 -19.47
CA ARG A 214 7.14 1.42 -20.61
C ARG A 214 6.96 2.13 -21.95
N LEU A 215 6.06 3.13 -21.99
CA LEU A 215 5.83 3.93 -23.20
C LEU A 215 7.03 4.81 -23.52
N ARG A 216 7.70 5.36 -22.51
CA ARG A 216 8.97 6.10 -22.60
C ARG A 216 10.00 5.49 -21.66
N ASN A 217 10.91 4.67 -22.19
CA ASN A 217 11.92 3.96 -21.38
C ASN A 217 12.94 4.92 -20.73
N ASP A 218 13.09 6.11 -21.26
CA ASP A 218 13.99 7.18 -20.81
C ASP A 218 13.28 8.21 -19.91
N ASN A 219 12.06 7.93 -19.48
CA ASN A 219 11.24 8.84 -18.67
C ASN A 219 11.68 8.86 -17.20
N ARG A 220 12.82 9.51 -16.95
CA ARG A 220 13.39 9.67 -15.61
C ARG A 220 12.42 10.35 -14.64
N ALA A 221 11.70 11.38 -15.11
CA ALA A 221 10.75 12.12 -14.28
C ALA A 221 9.59 11.23 -13.77
N ALA A 222 9.09 10.31 -14.60
CA ALA A 222 8.05 9.37 -14.18
C ALA A 222 8.57 8.40 -13.11
N PHE A 223 9.79 7.88 -13.24
CA PHE A 223 10.40 7.02 -12.22
C PHE A 223 10.58 7.75 -10.88
N LEU A 224 11.02 9.02 -10.91
CA LEU A 224 11.14 9.82 -9.69
C LEU A 224 9.77 10.08 -9.03
N LYS A 225 8.77 10.48 -9.83
CA LYS A 225 7.40 10.69 -9.35
C LYS A 225 6.82 9.41 -8.75
N LEU A 226 6.95 8.25 -9.42
CA LEU A 226 6.51 6.96 -8.89
C LEU A 226 7.19 6.62 -7.57
N SER A 227 8.50 6.78 -7.50
CA SER A 227 9.25 6.55 -6.26
C SER A 227 8.73 7.43 -5.12
N THR A 228 8.51 8.72 -5.37
CA THR A 228 8.01 9.67 -4.38
C THR A 228 6.59 9.32 -3.91
N LEU A 229 5.71 8.89 -4.83
CA LEU A 229 4.35 8.49 -4.50
C LEU A 229 4.33 7.22 -3.66
N HIS A 230 5.04 6.17 -4.06
CA HIS A 230 5.17 4.94 -3.27
C HIS A 230 5.76 5.23 -1.88
N TYR A 231 6.76 6.12 -1.83
CA TYR A 231 7.35 6.57 -0.55
C TYR A 231 6.32 7.22 0.37
N SER A 232 5.48 8.10 -0.16
CA SER A 232 4.44 8.78 0.63
C SER A 232 3.37 7.82 1.15
N LEU A 233 3.15 6.70 0.46
CA LEU A 233 2.24 5.63 0.86
C LEU A 233 2.87 4.59 1.80
N GLY A 234 4.17 4.71 2.09
CA GLY A 234 4.89 3.76 2.91
C GLY A 234 5.39 2.51 2.18
N GLU A 235 5.23 2.46 0.88
CA GLU A 235 5.65 1.37 0.02
C GLU A 235 7.13 1.57 -0.36
N HIS A 236 8.02 1.48 0.64
CA HIS A 236 9.43 1.87 0.52
C HIS A 236 10.26 0.93 -0.36
N GLN A 237 9.85 -0.33 -0.53
CA GLN A 237 10.54 -1.27 -1.41
C GLN A 237 10.25 -0.95 -2.89
N GLU A 238 8.98 -0.68 -3.23
CA GLU A 238 8.55 -0.20 -4.55
C GLU A 238 9.22 1.13 -4.88
N SER A 239 9.24 2.05 -3.92
CA SER A 239 9.97 3.33 -4.04
C SER A 239 11.45 3.11 -4.35
N LEU A 240 12.13 2.21 -3.63
CA LEU A 240 13.52 1.83 -3.92
C LEU A 240 13.71 1.24 -5.32
N GLY A 241 12.75 0.45 -5.80
CA GLY A 241 12.75 -0.10 -7.14
C GLY A 241 12.79 1.01 -8.19
N HIS A 242 11.79 1.89 -8.15
CA HIS A 242 11.66 2.98 -9.12
C HIS A 242 12.81 3.99 -9.07
N ILE A 243 13.33 4.34 -7.89
CA ILE A 243 14.43 5.28 -7.81
C ILE A 243 15.75 4.69 -8.31
N ARG A 244 15.95 3.38 -8.19
CA ARG A 244 17.08 2.69 -8.84
C ARG A 244 16.96 2.70 -10.36
N ASP A 245 15.74 2.57 -10.90
CA ASP A 245 15.51 2.67 -12.35
C ASP A 245 15.77 4.11 -12.84
N CYS A 246 15.39 5.14 -12.06
CA CYS A 246 15.79 6.52 -12.33
C CYS A 246 17.31 6.67 -12.47
N LEU A 247 18.06 6.14 -11.50
CA LEU A 247 19.53 6.23 -11.47
C LEU A 247 20.23 5.37 -12.55
N LYS A 248 19.57 4.32 -13.06
CA LYS A 248 20.08 3.58 -14.23
C LYS A 248 20.08 4.43 -15.49
N LEU A 249 19.12 5.33 -15.64
CA LEU A 249 19.03 6.25 -16.78
C LEU A 249 20.04 7.39 -16.69
N ASP A 250 20.25 7.90 -15.48
CA ASP A 250 21.22 8.98 -15.21
C ASP A 250 21.77 8.83 -13.78
N GLN A 251 23.02 8.36 -13.67
CA GLN A 251 23.67 8.10 -12.39
C GLN A 251 24.04 9.39 -11.64
N ASP A 252 24.18 10.50 -12.36
CA ASP A 252 24.59 11.80 -11.81
C ASP A 252 23.40 12.69 -11.46
N ASP A 253 22.17 12.21 -11.65
CA ASP A 253 20.97 12.95 -11.30
C ASP A 253 20.89 13.22 -9.81
N LYS A 254 20.95 14.49 -9.44
CA LYS A 254 21.01 14.94 -8.03
C LYS A 254 19.71 14.66 -7.28
N GLU A 255 18.56 14.78 -7.94
CA GLU A 255 17.25 14.59 -7.31
C GLU A 255 17.01 13.10 -7.04
N CYS A 256 17.23 12.25 -8.05
CA CYS A 256 17.12 10.81 -7.90
C CYS A 256 18.11 10.28 -6.85
N PHE A 257 19.34 10.79 -6.85
CA PHE A 257 20.35 10.35 -5.87
C PHE A 257 20.03 10.81 -4.45
N SER A 258 19.53 12.03 -4.28
CA SER A 258 19.08 12.53 -2.97
C SER A 258 17.93 11.70 -2.43
N HIS A 259 16.91 11.47 -3.26
CA HIS A 259 15.76 10.67 -2.88
C HIS A 259 16.13 9.21 -2.60
N TYR A 260 17.02 8.60 -3.41
CA TYR A 260 17.55 7.26 -3.15
C TYR A 260 18.21 7.14 -1.77
N LYS A 261 19.05 8.12 -1.39
CA LYS A 261 19.69 8.12 -0.06
C LYS A 261 18.65 8.17 1.06
N GLN A 262 17.63 9.01 0.90
CA GLN A 262 16.54 9.17 1.86
C GLN A 262 15.76 7.86 2.03
N VAL A 263 15.25 7.30 0.93
CA VAL A 263 14.48 6.05 0.93
C VAL A 263 15.29 4.90 1.49
N LYS A 264 16.56 4.77 1.06
CA LYS A 264 17.46 3.70 1.55
C LYS A 264 17.76 3.82 3.04
N LYS A 265 17.95 5.04 3.56
CA LYS A 265 18.16 5.28 4.98
C LYS A 265 16.94 4.85 5.78
N LEU A 266 15.75 5.29 5.35
CA LEU A 266 14.49 4.97 6.01
C LEU A 266 14.20 3.46 5.98
N SER A 267 14.34 2.82 4.82
CA SER A 267 14.17 1.36 4.69
C SER A 267 15.02 0.60 5.70
N LYS A 268 16.32 0.94 5.79
CA LYS A 268 17.22 0.32 6.76
C LYS A 268 16.80 0.55 8.22
N GLN A 269 16.25 1.72 8.53
CA GLN A 269 15.78 2.00 9.90
C GLN A 269 14.54 1.16 10.23
N LEU A 270 13.59 1.02 9.28
CA LEU A 270 12.39 0.21 9.44
C LEU A 270 12.75 -1.29 9.54
N ASP A 271 13.59 -1.79 8.63
CA ASP A 271 14.02 -3.19 8.62
C ASP A 271 14.71 -3.55 9.94
N SER A 272 15.64 -2.67 10.41
CA SER A 272 16.33 -2.87 11.69
C SER A 272 15.38 -2.79 12.90
N ALA A 273 14.35 -1.95 12.85
CA ALA A 273 13.37 -1.88 13.92
C ALA A 273 12.53 -3.16 14.03
N GLU A 274 12.08 -3.71 12.89
CA GLU A 274 11.34 -4.97 12.87
C GLU A 274 12.24 -6.17 13.26
N GLU A 275 13.52 -6.18 12.87
CA GLU A 275 14.48 -7.19 13.31
C GLU A 275 14.63 -7.18 14.85
N HIS A 276 14.75 -6.00 15.46
CA HIS A 276 14.80 -5.88 16.93
C HIS A 276 13.52 -6.37 17.61
N ILE A 277 12.35 -6.17 16.99
CA ILE A 277 11.09 -6.72 17.52
C ILE A 277 11.08 -8.24 17.46
N GLN A 278 11.54 -8.84 16.35
CA GLN A 278 11.62 -10.30 16.20
C GLN A 278 12.58 -10.94 17.21
N GLU A 279 13.63 -10.20 17.59
CA GLU A 279 14.60 -10.61 18.60
C GLU A 279 14.18 -10.20 20.04
N GLU A 280 12.96 -9.71 20.24
CA GLU A 280 12.41 -9.25 21.52
C GLU A 280 13.21 -8.10 22.18
N ARG A 281 14.03 -7.40 21.40
CA ARG A 281 14.79 -6.23 21.83
C ARG A 281 13.96 -4.95 21.69
N TYR A 282 12.91 -4.85 22.51
CA TYR A 282 11.88 -3.82 22.36
C TYR A 282 12.39 -2.38 22.54
N GLN A 283 13.38 -2.17 23.42
CA GLN A 283 13.94 -0.82 23.64
C GLN A 283 14.69 -0.34 22.41
N GLU A 284 15.52 -1.19 21.79
CA GLU A 284 16.26 -0.87 20.57
C GLU A 284 15.32 -0.63 19.39
N ALA A 285 14.20 -1.37 19.34
CA ALA A 285 13.14 -1.13 18.36
C ALA A 285 12.51 0.26 18.53
N ILE A 286 12.19 0.67 19.75
CA ILE A 286 11.66 2.02 20.08
C ILE A 286 12.64 3.08 19.58
N ASP A 287 13.93 2.98 19.91
CA ASP A 287 14.95 3.96 19.50
C ASP A 287 15.05 4.08 17.97
N LYS A 288 14.88 2.96 17.25
CA LYS A 288 14.84 2.95 15.77
C LYS A 288 13.58 3.63 15.22
N TYR A 289 12.40 3.34 15.76
CA TYR A 289 11.17 4.00 15.33
C TYR A 289 11.14 5.50 15.66
N GLU A 290 11.73 5.92 16.77
CA GLU A 290 11.95 7.33 17.04
C GLU A 290 12.90 7.98 16.02
N SER A 291 13.93 7.24 15.59
CA SER A 291 14.82 7.70 14.52
C SER A 291 14.10 7.80 13.18
N VAL A 292 13.13 6.92 12.88
CA VAL A 292 12.24 7.02 11.72
C VAL A 292 11.45 8.33 11.78
N MET A 293 10.81 8.65 12.91
CA MET A 293 10.04 9.89 13.08
C MET A 293 10.91 11.15 12.95
N ARG A 294 12.18 11.10 13.41
CA ARG A 294 13.14 12.20 13.21
C ARG A 294 13.59 12.32 11.75
N THR A 295 13.66 11.22 11.02
CA THR A 295 14.04 11.21 9.60
C THR A 295 12.90 11.72 8.72
N GLU A 296 11.65 11.34 9.02
CA GLU A 296 10.46 11.69 8.24
C GLU A 296 9.34 12.28 9.12
N PRO A 297 9.52 13.49 9.65
CA PRO A 297 8.53 14.11 10.54
C PRO A 297 7.26 14.55 9.79
N ASN A 298 7.37 14.80 8.48
CA ASN A 298 6.32 15.39 7.65
C ASN A 298 5.54 14.35 6.81
N VAL A 299 5.92 13.07 6.85
CA VAL A 299 5.20 12.01 6.14
C VAL A 299 4.33 11.25 7.14
N PRO A 300 2.98 11.48 7.12
CA PRO A 300 2.06 10.94 8.13
C PRO A 300 2.12 9.42 8.25
N TYR A 301 2.31 8.72 7.14
CA TYR A 301 2.41 7.25 7.16
C TYR A 301 3.52 6.78 8.12
N TYR A 302 4.74 7.31 7.97
CA TYR A 302 5.88 6.84 8.78
C TYR A 302 5.77 7.23 10.25
N THR A 303 5.26 8.44 10.53
CA THR A 303 5.05 8.88 11.92
C THR A 303 3.94 8.08 12.61
N ASN A 304 2.85 7.76 11.91
CA ASN A 304 1.75 6.95 12.47
C ASN A 304 2.19 5.50 12.65
N LYS A 305 2.87 4.91 11.65
CA LYS A 305 3.39 3.54 11.76
C LYS A 305 4.42 3.40 12.87
N ALA A 306 5.32 4.38 13.01
CA ALA A 306 6.28 4.39 14.10
C ALA A 306 5.60 4.44 15.48
N LYS A 307 4.58 5.30 15.68
CA LYS A 307 3.82 5.37 16.93
C LYS A 307 3.07 4.08 17.23
N GLU A 308 2.41 3.46 16.24
CA GLU A 308 1.78 2.16 16.38
C GLU A 308 2.77 1.11 16.89
N ARG A 309 3.96 1.04 16.27
CA ARG A 309 4.96 0.04 16.65
C ARG A 309 5.65 0.36 18.00
N ILE A 310 5.85 1.63 18.33
CA ILE A 310 6.33 2.05 19.66
C ILE A 310 5.32 1.67 20.73
N CYS A 311 4.01 1.91 20.50
CA CYS A 311 2.92 1.49 21.39
C CYS A 311 3.05 -0.02 21.69
N PHE A 312 3.12 -0.86 20.67
CA PHE A 312 3.33 -2.31 20.80
C PHE A 312 4.58 -2.65 21.63
N CYS A 313 5.72 -2.04 21.29
CA CYS A 313 6.99 -2.30 21.98
C CYS A 313 6.94 -1.92 23.46
N LEU A 314 6.32 -0.79 23.81
CA LEU A 314 6.17 -0.34 25.20
C LEU A 314 5.30 -1.30 26.02
N VAL A 315 4.24 -1.86 25.43
CA VAL A 315 3.41 -2.89 26.08
C VAL A 315 4.23 -4.15 26.35
N LYS A 316 4.98 -4.64 25.33
CA LYS A 316 5.84 -5.82 25.48
C LYS A 316 6.96 -5.60 26.49
N ASN A 317 7.51 -4.39 26.57
CA ASN A 317 8.53 -3.97 27.52
C ASN A 317 7.97 -3.68 28.93
N LYS A 318 6.66 -3.88 29.16
CA LYS A 318 5.97 -3.67 30.44
C LYS A 318 6.10 -2.24 30.99
N MET A 319 5.99 -1.25 30.11
CA MET A 319 6.00 0.18 30.44
C MET A 319 4.60 0.80 30.22
N PRO A 320 3.59 0.44 31.04
CA PRO A 320 2.17 0.72 30.75
C PRO A 320 1.85 2.22 30.70
N ALA A 321 2.41 3.03 31.56
CA ALA A 321 2.12 4.47 31.58
C ALA A 321 2.54 5.14 30.25
N MET A 322 3.77 4.90 29.80
CA MET A 322 4.26 5.43 28.52
C MET A 322 3.50 4.82 27.32
N ALA A 323 3.14 3.53 27.42
CA ALA A 323 2.34 2.88 26.38
C ALA A 323 0.97 3.56 26.23
N ILE A 324 0.25 3.82 27.30
CA ILE A 324 -1.06 4.49 27.29
C ILE A 324 -0.97 5.85 26.58
N ASP A 325 0.05 6.65 26.88
CA ASP A 325 0.24 7.96 26.27
C ASP A 325 0.46 7.85 24.74
N ILE A 326 1.44 7.05 24.33
CA ILE A 326 1.79 6.88 22.89
C ILE A 326 0.66 6.21 22.11
N CYS A 327 0.02 5.17 22.68
CA CYS A 327 -1.11 4.49 22.05
C CYS A 327 -2.31 5.45 21.89
N SER A 328 -2.56 6.32 22.87
CA SER A 328 -3.64 7.31 22.78
C SER A 328 -3.37 8.36 21.71
N GLU A 329 -2.13 8.83 21.58
CA GLU A 329 -1.75 9.70 20.46
C GLU A 329 -1.86 9.00 19.09
N ALA A 330 -1.49 7.72 19.00
CA ALA A 330 -1.63 6.94 17.78
C ALA A 330 -3.11 6.74 17.42
N HIS A 331 -3.94 6.41 18.41
CA HIS A 331 -5.39 6.22 18.24
C HIS A 331 -6.11 7.51 17.78
N GLN A 332 -5.74 8.69 18.27
CA GLN A 332 -6.30 9.96 17.80
C GLN A 332 -6.09 10.19 16.30
N ARG A 333 -4.99 9.67 15.74
CA ARG A 333 -4.67 9.82 14.31
C ARG A 333 -5.27 8.73 13.44
N ASP A 334 -5.43 7.53 13.98
CA ASP A 334 -6.01 6.37 13.31
C ASP A 334 -6.96 5.64 14.26
N PRO A 335 -8.20 6.16 14.44
CA PRO A 335 -9.16 5.64 15.41
C PRO A 335 -9.66 4.23 15.10
N ARG A 336 -9.52 3.77 13.85
CA ARG A 336 -10.00 2.44 13.42
C ARG A 336 -8.92 1.37 13.41
N ASN A 337 -7.73 1.68 13.86
CA ASN A 337 -6.62 0.73 13.87
C ASN A 337 -6.76 -0.26 15.04
N ILE A 338 -7.17 -1.47 14.71
CA ILE A 338 -7.41 -2.55 15.67
C ILE A 338 -6.15 -2.88 16.48
N ASN A 339 -4.96 -2.82 15.87
CA ASN A 339 -3.72 -3.10 16.57
C ASN A 339 -3.43 -2.06 17.67
N ILE A 340 -3.70 -0.79 17.41
CA ILE A 340 -3.52 0.29 18.39
C ILE A 340 -4.50 0.11 19.55
N LEU A 341 -5.77 -0.19 19.27
CA LEU A 341 -6.79 -0.45 20.29
C LEU A 341 -6.42 -1.65 21.16
N ARG A 342 -6.01 -2.78 20.54
CA ARG A 342 -5.55 -3.96 21.25
C ARG A 342 -4.38 -3.64 22.18
N ASP A 343 -3.35 -2.96 21.65
CA ASP A 343 -2.13 -2.67 22.42
C ASP A 343 -2.42 -1.66 23.52
N ARG A 344 -3.33 -0.68 23.32
CA ARG A 344 -3.77 0.24 24.36
C ARG A 344 -4.57 -0.47 25.45
N ALA A 345 -5.45 -1.39 25.08
CA ALA A 345 -6.18 -2.23 26.02
C ALA A 345 -5.22 -3.04 26.89
N GLU A 346 -4.19 -3.65 26.32
CA GLU A 346 -3.16 -4.37 27.06
C GLU A 346 -2.39 -3.42 28.01
N ALA A 347 -2.08 -2.21 27.55
CA ALA A 347 -1.44 -1.19 28.39
C ALA A 347 -2.31 -0.83 29.60
N PHE A 348 -3.62 -0.62 29.40
CA PHE A 348 -4.57 -0.36 30.50
C PHE A 348 -4.66 -1.55 31.45
N ILE A 349 -4.68 -2.78 30.95
CA ILE A 349 -4.68 -3.99 31.78
C ILE A 349 -3.41 -4.08 32.63
N LEU A 350 -2.24 -3.83 32.04
CA LEU A 350 -0.98 -3.80 32.77
C LEU A 350 -0.92 -2.69 33.82
N ASN A 351 -1.63 -1.58 33.58
CA ASN A 351 -1.76 -0.47 34.52
C ASN A 351 -2.89 -0.67 35.53
N GLN A 352 -3.56 -1.83 35.54
CA GLN A 352 -4.70 -2.17 36.40
C GLN A 352 -5.97 -1.33 36.15
N ASP A 353 -6.07 -0.63 35.03
CA ASP A 353 -7.28 0.08 34.59
C ASP A 353 -8.10 -0.86 33.68
N TYR A 354 -8.72 -1.87 34.30
CA TYR A 354 -9.41 -2.93 33.57
C TYR A 354 -10.64 -2.44 32.82
N GLU A 355 -11.30 -1.38 33.30
CA GLU A 355 -12.49 -0.80 32.68
C GLU A 355 -12.17 -0.28 31.30
N LYS A 356 -11.15 0.58 31.17
CA LYS A 356 -10.70 1.12 29.88
C LYS A 356 -10.13 0.03 28.98
N GLY A 357 -9.46 -0.98 29.55
CA GLY A 357 -8.99 -2.13 28.77
C GLY A 357 -10.16 -2.89 28.13
N VAL A 358 -11.29 -3.06 28.85
CA VAL A 358 -12.51 -3.68 28.30
C VAL A 358 -13.14 -2.80 27.22
N GLU A 359 -13.20 -1.46 27.44
CA GLU A 359 -13.75 -0.50 26.47
C GLU A 359 -12.99 -0.56 25.13
N ASP A 360 -11.67 -0.50 25.16
CA ASP A 360 -10.83 -0.57 23.96
C ASP A 360 -10.99 -1.89 23.22
N TYR A 361 -11.05 -3.03 23.92
CA TYR A 361 -11.30 -4.33 23.28
C TYR A 361 -12.71 -4.44 22.70
N GLN A 362 -13.72 -3.80 23.32
CA GLN A 362 -15.07 -3.76 22.76
C GLN A 362 -15.10 -2.94 21.47
N GLU A 363 -14.47 -1.78 21.46
CA GLU A 363 -14.34 -0.94 20.28
C GLU A 363 -13.59 -1.69 19.16
N ALA A 364 -12.46 -2.35 19.47
CA ALA A 364 -11.73 -3.15 18.49
C ALA A 364 -12.59 -4.27 17.88
N ARG A 365 -13.44 -4.91 18.67
CA ARG A 365 -14.36 -5.96 18.22
C ARG A 365 -15.44 -5.44 17.28
N GLU A 366 -15.86 -4.18 17.41
CA GLU A 366 -16.83 -3.58 16.47
C GLU A 366 -16.25 -3.46 15.06
N PHE A 367 -14.93 -3.27 14.93
CA PHE A 367 -14.25 -3.19 13.63
C PHE A 367 -13.93 -4.55 13.02
N ASP A 368 -13.71 -5.59 13.87
CA ASP A 368 -13.43 -6.96 13.41
C ASP A 368 -13.98 -7.99 14.40
N MET A 369 -15.22 -8.43 14.14
CA MET A 369 -15.96 -9.36 15.00
C MET A 369 -15.39 -10.80 14.98
N GLU A 370 -14.67 -11.16 13.93
CA GLU A 370 -14.12 -12.52 13.74
C GLU A 370 -12.71 -12.68 14.31
N ASN A 371 -12.08 -11.62 14.77
CA ASN A 371 -10.72 -11.61 15.29
C ASN A 371 -10.62 -12.36 16.62
N ASN A 372 -10.02 -13.54 16.58
CA ASN A 372 -9.86 -14.39 17.76
C ASN A 372 -9.00 -13.73 18.85
N GLU A 373 -7.94 -13.02 18.48
CA GLU A 373 -7.05 -12.35 19.45
C GLU A 373 -7.79 -11.27 20.25
N ILE A 374 -8.63 -10.48 19.56
CA ILE A 374 -9.47 -9.47 20.20
C ILE A 374 -10.51 -10.10 21.13
N ARG A 375 -11.15 -11.20 20.70
CA ARG A 375 -12.14 -11.90 21.51
C ARG A 375 -11.53 -12.48 22.78
N GLU A 376 -10.39 -13.18 22.68
CA GLU A 376 -9.68 -13.73 23.82
C GLU A 376 -9.17 -12.65 24.76
N GLY A 377 -8.67 -11.54 24.21
CA GLY A 377 -8.25 -10.36 24.98
C GLY A 377 -9.40 -9.76 25.77
N LEU A 378 -10.58 -9.60 25.13
CA LEU A 378 -11.78 -9.09 25.78
C LEU A 378 -12.26 -9.99 26.93
N GLU A 379 -12.33 -11.29 26.69
CA GLU A 379 -12.72 -12.26 27.72
C GLU A 379 -11.77 -12.21 28.93
N ARG A 380 -10.47 -12.13 28.66
CA ARG A 380 -9.44 -11.99 29.71
C ARG A 380 -9.62 -10.67 30.49
N ALA A 381 -9.80 -9.54 29.77
CA ALA A 381 -10.00 -8.22 30.38
C ALA A 381 -11.25 -8.22 31.26
N GLN A 382 -12.38 -8.75 30.79
CA GLN A 382 -13.63 -8.87 31.55
C GLN A 382 -13.46 -9.73 32.80
N LYS A 383 -12.73 -10.85 32.70
CA LYS A 383 -12.43 -11.71 33.84
C LYS A 383 -11.58 -10.95 34.89
N LEU A 384 -10.56 -10.19 34.48
CA LEU A 384 -9.74 -9.40 35.36
C LEU A 384 -10.56 -8.27 36.02
N LEU A 385 -11.42 -7.62 35.25
CA LEU A 385 -12.33 -6.60 35.78
C LEU A 385 -13.27 -7.18 36.82
N LYS A 386 -13.86 -8.36 36.55
CA LYS A 386 -14.72 -9.04 37.55
C LYS A 386 -13.94 -9.42 38.81
N LEU A 387 -12.68 -9.87 38.66
CA LEU A 387 -11.83 -10.20 39.79
C LEU A 387 -11.44 -8.94 40.60
N SER A 388 -11.16 -7.80 39.94
CA SER A 388 -10.78 -6.56 40.61
C SER A 388 -11.93 -5.94 41.40
N ARG A 389 -13.16 -6.20 40.95
CA ARG A 389 -14.40 -5.73 41.63
C ARG A 389 -14.79 -6.62 42.81
N LYS A 390 -14.21 -7.83 42.93
CA LYS A 390 -14.46 -8.70 44.08
C LYS A 390 -13.89 -8.07 45.34
N ARG A 391 -14.77 -7.90 46.34
CA ARG A 391 -14.39 -7.36 47.63
C ARG A 391 -13.48 -8.36 48.36
N ASP A 392 -12.29 -7.91 48.75
CA ASP A 392 -11.44 -8.69 49.65
C ASP A 392 -11.81 -8.36 51.11
N TYR A 393 -12.73 -9.16 51.66
CA TYR A 393 -13.25 -8.93 52.99
C TYR A 393 -12.18 -8.98 54.08
N TYR A 394 -11.13 -9.81 53.91
CA TYR A 394 -9.99 -9.82 54.84
C TYR A 394 -9.19 -8.53 54.80
N LYS A 395 -8.97 -8.01 53.61
CA LYS A 395 -8.27 -6.71 53.42
C LYS A 395 -9.07 -5.54 53.93
N ILE A 396 -10.39 -5.56 53.74
CA ILE A 396 -11.32 -4.51 54.24
C ILE A 396 -11.23 -4.44 55.75
N LEU A 397 -11.23 -5.56 56.46
CA LEU A 397 -11.09 -5.58 57.94
C LEU A 397 -9.65 -5.46 58.44
N GLY A 398 -8.64 -5.59 57.52
CA GLY A 398 -7.23 -5.55 57.91
C GLY A 398 -6.83 -6.75 58.77
N VAL A 399 -7.41 -7.96 58.50
CA VAL A 399 -7.14 -9.19 59.24
C VAL A 399 -6.52 -10.23 58.35
N ASN A 400 -5.78 -11.18 58.95
CA ASN A 400 -5.23 -12.30 58.22
C ASN A 400 -6.33 -13.27 57.79
N ARG A 401 -6.11 -14.01 56.66
CA ARG A 401 -7.06 -15.06 56.20
C ARG A 401 -7.26 -16.20 57.21
N SER A 402 -6.31 -16.41 58.11
CA SER A 402 -6.39 -17.36 59.22
C SER A 402 -7.07 -16.78 60.47
N ALA A 403 -7.55 -15.54 60.45
CA ALA A 403 -8.13 -14.88 61.61
C ALA A 403 -9.37 -15.65 62.14
N ASN A 404 -9.44 -15.76 63.46
CA ASN A 404 -10.58 -16.37 64.12
C ASN A 404 -11.76 -15.38 64.26
N LYS A 405 -12.93 -15.86 64.61
CA LYS A 405 -14.16 -15.07 64.71
C LYS A 405 -14.01 -13.88 65.72
N GLN A 406 -13.26 -14.06 66.79
CA GLN A 406 -13.04 -13.01 67.80
C GLN A 406 -12.15 -11.87 67.22
N GLU A 407 -11.12 -12.21 66.49
CA GLU A 407 -10.24 -11.24 65.83
C GLU A 407 -11.00 -10.44 64.78
N ILE A 408 -11.86 -11.10 63.98
CA ILE A 408 -12.71 -10.47 62.97
C ILE A 408 -13.67 -9.47 63.63
N ILE A 409 -14.34 -9.88 64.71
CA ILE A 409 -15.26 -8.97 65.46
C ILE A 409 -14.52 -7.79 66.10
N LYS A 410 -13.31 -8.03 66.60
CA LYS A 410 -12.49 -6.95 67.20
C LYS A 410 -12.06 -5.92 66.12
N ALA A 411 -11.61 -6.37 64.96
CA ALA A 411 -11.28 -5.52 63.82
C ALA A 411 -12.49 -4.74 63.33
N TYR A 412 -13.63 -5.40 63.16
CA TYR A 412 -14.91 -4.77 62.83
C TYR A 412 -15.24 -3.62 63.78
N ARG A 413 -15.26 -3.87 65.10
CA ARG A 413 -15.61 -2.86 66.10
C ARG A 413 -14.69 -1.62 66.00
N LYS A 414 -13.43 -1.82 65.83
CA LYS A 414 -12.44 -0.75 65.68
C LYS A 414 -12.72 0.10 64.43
N LEU A 415 -12.92 -0.52 63.28
CA LEU A 415 -13.18 0.15 62.01
C LEU A 415 -14.56 0.79 61.97
N ALA A 416 -15.60 0.12 62.46
CA ALA A 416 -16.96 0.68 62.57
C ALA A 416 -17.03 1.92 63.42
N GLN A 417 -16.28 1.97 64.55
CA GLN A 417 -16.17 3.16 65.37
C GLN A 417 -15.43 4.28 64.61
N GLN A 418 -14.39 3.97 63.86
CA GLN A 418 -13.60 4.94 63.10
C GLN A 418 -14.39 5.54 61.95
N TRP A 419 -15.12 4.73 61.20
CA TRP A 419 -15.82 5.08 59.97
C TRP A 419 -17.33 5.29 60.18
N HIS A 420 -17.77 5.52 61.43
CA HIS A 420 -19.17 5.84 61.67
C HIS A 420 -19.52 7.18 61.04
N PRO A 421 -20.60 7.28 60.21
CA PRO A 421 -20.95 8.52 59.51
C PRO A 421 -21.12 9.76 60.42
N ASP A 422 -21.55 9.54 61.67
CA ASP A 422 -21.73 10.63 62.64
C ASP A 422 -20.41 11.29 63.10
N ASN A 423 -19.28 10.68 62.81
CA ASN A 423 -17.97 11.27 63.11
C ASN A 423 -17.54 12.31 62.08
N PHE A 424 -18.22 12.40 60.93
CA PHE A 424 -17.87 13.31 59.84
C PHE A 424 -18.88 14.41 59.69
N ARG A 425 -18.42 15.64 59.48
CA ARG A 425 -19.25 16.84 59.38
C ARG A 425 -19.57 17.27 57.97
N GLU A 426 -18.66 16.99 57.02
CA GLU A 426 -18.79 17.32 55.60
C GLU A 426 -19.61 16.24 54.89
N GLU A 427 -20.57 16.63 54.05
CA GLU A 427 -21.46 15.73 53.30
C GLU A 427 -20.72 14.79 52.39
N SER A 428 -19.60 15.26 51.78
CA SER A 428 -18.73 14.46 50.95
C SER A 428 -17.99 13.38 51.74
N GLU A 429 -17.44 13.74 52.91
CA GLU A 429 -16.76 12.80 53.82
C GLU A 429 -17.74 11.79 54.42
N LYS A 430 -18.95 12.27 54.74
CA LYS A 430 -20.02 11.42 55.27
C LYS A 430 -20.43 10.34 54.28
N LYS A 431 -20.60 10.67 53.01
CA LYS A 431 -20.91 9.68 51.96
C LYS A 431 -19.78 8.66 51.77
N GLU A 432 -18.52 9.09 51.83
CA GLU A 432 -17.40 8.15 51.78
C GLU A 432 -17.36 7.26 53.03
N ALA A 433 -17.60 7.82 54.20
CA ALA A 433 -17.68 7.05 55.44
C ALA A 433 -18.82 6.03 55.40
N GLU A 434 -20.01 6.40 54.90
CA GLU A 434 -21.14 5.49 54.71
C GLU A 434 -20.77 4.31 53.80
N LYS A 435 -20.12 4.59 52.65
CA LYS A 435 -19.67 3.54 51.73
C LYS A 435 -18.66 2.58 52.38
N ARG A 436 -17.68 3.13 53.12
CA ARG A 436 -16.68 2.30 53.82
C ARG A 436 -17.32 1.52 54.98
N PHE A 437 -18.28 2.13 55.68
CA PHE A 437 -19.00 1.44 56.74
C PHE A 437 -19.80 0.25 56.23
N ILE A 438 -20.47 0.37 55.07
CA ILE A 438 -21.18 -0.71 54.41
C ILE A 438 -20.21 -1.82 54.06
N ASP A 439 -19.05 -1.52 53.51
CA ASP A 439 -18.01 -2.52 53.13
C ASP A 439 -17.46 -3.23 54.40
N ILE A 440 -17.24 -2.52 55.50
CA ILE A 440 -16.81 -3.07 56.79
C ILE A 440 -17.88 -3.97 57.40
N ALA A 441 -19.16 -3.60 57.31
CA ALA A 441 -20.29 -4.42 57.79
C ALA A 441 -20.45 -5.69 56.97
N SER A 442 -20.38 -5.58 55.64
CA SER A 442 -20.43 -6.73 54.74
C SER A 442 -19.27 -7.70 54.97
N ALA A 443 -18.06 -7.18 55.16
CA ALA A 443 -16.89 -8.00 55.46
C ALA A 443 -17.05 -8.79 56.79
N LYS A 444 -17.58 -8.15 57.81
CA LYS A 444 -17.89 -8.81 59.11
C LYS A 444 -18.95 -9.92 58.90
N GLU A 445 -19.99 -9.66 58.16
CA GLU A 445 -21.07 -10.60 57.93
C GLU A 445 -20.54 -11.88 57.25
N VAL A 446 -19.86 -11.72 56.12
CA VAL A 446 -19.30 -12.84 55.38
C VAL A 446 -18.25 -13.62 56.16
N LEU A 447 -17.33 -12.95 56.86
CA LEU A 447 -16.22 -13.64 57.52
C LEU A 447 -16.59 -14.22 58.91
N THR A 448 -17.70 -13.78 59.53
CA THR A 448 -18.17 -14.37 60.83
C THR A 448 -19.13 -15.51 60.64
N ASP A 449 -19.76 -15.66 59.50
CA ASP A 449 -20.58 -16.81 59.12
C ASP A 449 -19.73 -17.90 58.47
N PRO A 450 -19.71 -19.13 59.02
CA PRO A 450 -18.85 -20.22 58.51
C PRO A 450 -19.16 -20.64 57.08
N GLU A 451 -20.44 -20.64 56.66
CA GLU A 451 -20.84 -21.04 55.32
C GLU A 451 -20.50 -19.99 54.29
N MET A 452 -20.78 -18.69 54.61
CA MET A 452 -20.44 -17.57 53.76
C MET A 452 -18.90 -17.44 53.59
N ARG A 453 -18.15 -17.63 54.68
CA ARG A 453 -16.69 -17.61 54.68
C ARG A 453 -16.13 -18.68 53.80
N GLN A 454 -16.66 -19.90 53.93
CA GLN A 454 -16.24 -21.05 53.09
C GLN A 454 -16.50 -20.76 51.59
N LYS A 455 -17.66 -20.24 51.22
CA LYS A 455 -17.97 -19.82 49.85
C LYS A 455 -17.00 -18.74 49.36
N PHE A 456 -16.75 -17.74 50.17
CA PHE A 456 -15.79 -16.68 49.83
C PHE A 456 -14.37 -17.22 49.68
N ASP A 457 -13.92 -18.08 50.56
CA ASP A 457 -12.61 -18.73 50.51
C ASP A 457 -12.47 -19.67 49.29
N SER A 458 -13.58 -20.24 48.79
CA SER A 458 -13.63 -21.03 47.56
C SER A 458 -13.69 -20.19 46.28
N GLY A 459 -13.76 -18.85 46.43
CA GLY A 459 -13.72 -17.90 45.28
C GLY A 459 -15.09 -17.37 44.84
N GLU A 460 -16.17 -17.71 45.54
CA GLU A 460 -17.52 -17.19 45.31
C GLU A 460 -17.79 -16.03 46.29
N ASP A 461 -18.18 -14.85 45.78
CA ASP A 461 -18.63 -13.79 46.67
C ASP A 461 -20.09 -14.00 47.05
N PRO A 462 -20.40 -14.32 48.34
CA PRO A 462 -21.78 -14.64 48.74
C PRO A 462 -22.71 -13.44 48.70
N LEU A 463 -22.19 -12.20 48.62
CA LEU A 463 -22.96 -10.98 48.49
C LEU A 463 -23.00 -10.41 47.06
N ASP A 464 -22.44 -11.11 46.05
CA ASP A 464 -22.53 -10.72 44.65
C ASP A 464 -23.92 -11.10 44.08
N PRO A 465 -24.73 -10.11 43.61
CA PRO A 465 -26.05 -10.35 43.05
C PRO A 465 -26.04 -11.34 41.85
N GLU A 466 -24.96 -11.36 41.06
CA GLU A 466 -24.81 -12.24 39.87
C GLU A 466 -24.54 -13.71 40.27
N SER A 467 -23.87 -13.96 41.39
CA SER A 467 -23.59 -15.32 41.84
C SER A 467 -24.86 -16.03 42.38
N GLN A 468 -25.93 -15.30 42.66
CA GLN A 468 -27.20 -15.84 43.12
C GLN A 468 -28.14 -16.28 41.98
N GLN A 469 -27.91 -15.89 40.73
CA GLN A 469 -28.74 -16.25 39.57
C GLN A 469 -28.34 -17.57 38.89
N GLY A 470 -27.21 -18.18 39.25
CA GLY A 470 -26.67 -19.40 38.60
C GLY A 470 -27.09 -20.75 39.23
N GLY A 471 -27.83 -20.78 40.32
CA GLY A 471 -28.24 -21.99 41.00
C GLY A 471 -29.75 -22.21 40.88
N GLY A 472 -30.15 -23.15 39.98
CA GLY A 472 -31.54 -23.53 39.76
C GLY A 472 -32.25 -24.03 40.99
N SER A 473 -33.45 -23.50 41.20
CA SER A 473 -34.68 -24.10 41.72
C SER A 473 -34.56 -25.22 42.75
N GLN A 474 -34.71 -24.86 44.02
CA GLN A 474 -35.77 -25.51 44.87
C GLN A 474 -35.86 -24.79 46.24
N GLY A 475 -37.00 -24.19 46.48
CA GLY A 475 -37.71 -23.97 47.76
C GLY A 475 -36.87 -23.55 48.97
N GLY A 476 -36.66 -22.24 49.17
CA GLY A 476 -36.19 -21.69 50.40
C GLY A 476 -36.35 -20.20 50.39
N GLN A 477 -37.10 -19.65 51.35
CA GLN A 477 -37.45 -18.24 51.51
C GLN A 477 -36.33 -17.31 51.14
N GLY A 478 -36.53 -16.52 50.06
CA GLY A 478 -35.62 -15.47 49.64
C GLY A 478 -35.48 -14.41 50.74
N TRP A 479 -34.26 -14.22 51.17
CA TRP A 479 -33.89 -13.07 52.00
C TRP A 479 -33.64 -11.91 51.09
N PRO A 480 -34.38 -10.78 51.18
CA PRO A 480 -34.09 -9.59 50.42
C PRO A 480 -32.93 -8.84 51.08
N PHE A 481 -31.73 -9.09 50.63
CA PHE A 481 -30.56 -8.30 51.05
C PHE A 481 -30.46 -6.99 50.28
N HIS A 482 -31.31 -6.02 50.69
CA HIS A 482 -31.01 -4.60 50.67
C HIS A 482 -30.77 -4.21 52.14
N PHE A 483 -29.63 -4.61 52.69
CA PHE A 483 -29.22 -4.12 53.98
C PHE A 483 -28.54 -2.74 53.80
N ASN A 484 -29.34 -1.69 53.82
CA ASN A 484 -28.88 -0.36 54.08
C ASN A 484 -29.12 -0.07 55.57
N PRO A 485 -28.09 -0.11 56.42
CA PRO A 485 -28.26 0.08 57.86
C PRO A 485 -28.80 1.49 58.22
N PHE A 486 -28.91 2.37 57.24
CA PHE A 486 -29.35 3.78 57.42
C PHE A 486 -30.74 4.06 56.83
N GLU A 487 -31.35 3.14 56.06
CA GLU A 487 -32.64 3.35 55.38
C GLU A 487 -33.86 3.01 56.24
N SER A 488 -33.71 2.19 57.28
CA SER A 488 -34.75 1.98 58.26
C SER A 488 -34.49 2.88 59.49
N GLY A 489 -35.28 3.94 59.68
CA GLY A 489 -35.23 4.87 60.82
C GLY A 489 -35.44 4.23 62.19
N GLY A 490 -34.74 3.16 62.47
CA GLY A 490 -34.65 2.49 63.74
C GLY A 490 -33.41 2.89 64.47
N ASN A 491 -33.58 3.59 65.63
CA ASN A 491 -32.52 3.90 66.59
C ASN A 491 -31.84 2.58 67.03
N TYR A 492 -30.75 2.16 66.35
CA TYR A 492 -29.89 1.09 66.86
C TYR A 492 -28.95 1.67 67.91
N HIS A 493 -29.36 1.61 69.17
CA HIS A 493 -28.51 1.79 70.36
C HIS A 493 -27.54 0.62 70.46
N PHE A 494 -26.31 0.77 69.90
CA PHE A 494 -25.21 -0.14 70.18
C PHE A 494 -24.75 0.06 71.64
N LYS A 495 -25.26 -0.77 72.57
CA LYS A 495 -24.70 -0.87 73.91
C LYS A 495 -23.35 -1.59 73.83
N PHE A 496 -22.28 -0.83 73.92
CA PHE A 496 -20.97 -1.38 74.19
C PHE A 496 -20.89 -1.66 75.71
N HIS A 497 -20.96 -2.95 76.10
CA HIS A 497 -20.58 -3.31 77.44
C HIS A 497 -19.04 -3.35 77.52
N HIS A 498 -18.47 -2.59 78.45
CA HIS A 498 -17.07 -2.60 78.82
C HIS A 498 -16.62 -3.93 79.34
#